data_26d77fe499e711fc404d9a01dff51689
#
_entry.id   26d77fe499e711fc404d9a01dff51689
#
_cell.length_a   1.000
_cell.length_b   1.000
_cell.length_c   1.000
_cell.angle_alpha   90.00
_cell.angle_beta   90.00
_cell.angle_gamma   90.00
#
_symmetry.space_group_name_H-M   'P 1'
#
loop_
_entity.id
_entity.type
_entity.pdbx_description
1 polymer ?
#
loop_
_entity_poly.entity_id
_entity_poly.type
_entity_poly.pdbx_seq_one_letter_code
_entity_poly.pdbx_strand_id
1 'polypeptide(L)'
;MRISPATSRIVLAALFAFAGTMHFIVPGAYVGIMPAALPLHRELVYLSGVLEIAGGIGLLVPRTRRVAGIGLILLLVAVWPANLQMLLNARAAGTSAAWQLLLLLRLPLQLVLIAWVWRASRSR
;
A
#
# COMPACT_ATOMS: atom_id res chain seq x y z
N MET A 1 -0.36 -2.76 24.00
CA MET A 1 0.06 -1.35 23.81
C MET A 1 -0.87 -0.67 22.83
N ARG A 2 -1.44 0.44 23.24
CA ARG A 2 -2.33 1.22 22.35
C ARG A 2 -1.58 2.42 21.79
N ILE A 3 -1.52 2.51 20.46
CA ILE A 3 -0.94 3.66 19.79
C ILE A 3 -2.01 4.75 19.71
N SER A 4 -1.64 6.00 20.06
CA SER A 4 -2.59 7.11 19.97
C SER A 4 -3.03 7.36 18.53
N PRO A 5 -4.25 7.90 18.30
CA PRO A 5 -4.68 8.23 16.95
C PRO A 5 -3.74 9.18 16.21
N ALA A 6 -3.19 10.17 16.91
CA ALA A 6 -2.25 11.11 16.30
C ALA A 6 -0.96 10.40 15.87
N THR A 7 -0.40 9.55 16.70
CA THR A 7 0.79 8.77 16.37
C THR A 7 0.51 7.82 15.20
N SER A 8 -0.65 7.15 15.20
CA SER A 8 -1.06 6.28 14.10
C SER A 8 -1.08 7.02 12.77
N ARG A 9 -1.65 8.22 12.74
CA ARG A 9 -1.72 9.02 11.51
C ARG A 9 -0.34 9.43 11.01
N ILE A 10 0.55 9.81 11.92
CA ILE A 10 1.93 10.18 11.55
C ILE A 10 2.68 8.98 10.98
N VAL A 11 2.59 7.82 11.64
CA VAL A 11 3.26 6.61 11.19
C VAL A 11 2.72 6.17 9.83
N LEU A 12 1.39 6.15 9.67
CA LEU A 12 0.76 5.78 8.40
C LEU A 12 1.12 6.76 7.29
N ALA A 13 1.12 8.07 7.57
CA ALA A 13 1.52 9.07 6.59
C ALA A 13 2.97 8.85 6.14
N ALA A 14 3.87 8.56 7.05
CA ALA A 14 5.27 8.28 6.73
C ALA A 14 5.40 7.01 5.90
N LEU A 15 4.69 5.95 6.26
CA LEU A 15 4.71 4.68 5.51
C LEU A 15 4.21 4.86 4.09
N PHE A 16 3.07 5.53 3.91
CA PHE A 16 2.50 5.74 2.57
C PHE A 16 3.32 6.72 1.75
N ALA A 17 3.87 7.77 2.35
CA ALA A 17 4.75 8.70 1.65
C ALA A 17 6.02 7.98 1.17
N PHE A 18 6.62 7.13 2.00
CA PHE A 18 7.78 6.33 1.63
C PHE A 18 7.42 5.35 0.50
N ALA A 19 6.36 4.56 0.68
CA ALA A 19 5.93 3.58 -0.30
C ALA A 19 5.57 4.24 -1.64
N GLY A 20 4.84 5.34 -1.60
CA GLY A 20 4.48 6.10 -2.81
C GLY A 20 5.70 6.66 -3.53
N THR A 21 6.68 7.16 -2.79
CA THR A 21 7.94 7.66 -3.35
C THR A 21 8.70 6.55 -4.06
N MET A 22 8.70 5.34 -3.51
CA MET A 22 9.37 4.20 -4.13
C MET A 22 8.79 3.84 -5.49
N HIS A 23 7.50 4.13 -5.74
CA HIS A 23 6.90 3.93 -7.07
C HIS A 23 7.59 4.78 -8.14
N PHE A 24 8.16 5.91 -7.78
CA PHE A 24 8.90 6.78 -8.70
C PHE A 24 10.39 6.44 -8.78
N ILE A 25 10.97 5.90 -7.70
CA ILE A 25 12.39 5.56 -7.67
C ILE A 25 12.67 4.23 -8.36
N VAL A 26 11.82 3.21 -8.13
CA VAL A 26 11.99 1.87 -8.70
C VAL A 26 10.70 1.40 -9.41
N PRO A 27 10.20 2.15 -10.41
CA PRO A 27 8.93 1.82 -11.05
C PRO A 27 8.94 0.44 -11.71
N GLY A 28 10.08 -0.02 -12.22
CA GLY A 28 10.19 -1.31 -12.87
C GLY A 28 9.83 -2.49 -11.96
N ALA A 29 10.15 -2.40 -10.67
CA ALA A 29 9.78 -3.44 -9.70
C ALA A 29 8.28 -3.59 -9.56
N TYR A 30 7.55 -2.48 -9.59
CA TYR A 30 6.07 -2.47 -9.50
C TYR A 30 5.42 -2.91 -10.80
N VAL A 31 5.96 -2.46 -11.94
CA VAL A 31 5.47 -2.89 -13.25
C VAL A 31 5.57 -4.40 -13.40
N GLY A 32 6.65 -4.99 -12.92
CA GLY A 32 6.91 -6.44 -13.02
C GLY A 32 5.92 -7.31 -12.26
N ILE A 33 5.21 -6.77 -11.26
CA ILE A 33 4.23 -7.52 -10.48
C ILE A 33 2.78 -7.20 -10.84
N MET A 34 2.55 -6.32 -11.81
CA MET A 34 1.20 -5.99 -12.24
C MET A 34 0.60 -7.11 -13.10
N PRO A 35 -0.70 -7.40 -12.94
CA PRO A 35 -1.38 -8.35 -13.81
C PRO A 35 -1.24 -7.94 -15.28
N ALA A 36 -0.93 -8.91 -16.15
CA ALA A 36 -0.71 -8.64 -17.58
C ALA A 36 -1.95 -8.09 -18.29
N ALA A 37 -3.14 -8.40 -17.77
CA ALA A 37 -4.40 -7.94 -18.34
C ALA A 37 -4.63 -6.43 -18.18
N LEU A 38 -3.93 -5.77 -17.24
CA LEU A 38 -4.08 -4.34 -17.03
C LEU A 38 -3.29 -3.55 -18.07
N PRO A 39 -3.87 -2.48 -18.63
CA PRO A 39 -3.14 -1.57 -19.54
C PRO A 39 -2.33 -0.55 -18.74
N LEU A 40 -1.43 0.17 -19.44
CA LEU A 40 -0.75 1.35 -18.94
C LEU A 40 -0.04 1.11 -17.60
N HIS A 41 0.74 0.02 -17.49
CA HIS A 41 1.37 -0.40 -16.24
C HIS A 41 2.16 0.72 -15.57
N ARG A 42 3.03 1.40 -16.31
CA ARG A 42 3.90 2.45 -15.76
C ARG A 42 3.09 3.65 -15.24
N GLU A 43 2.08 4.06 -16.00
CA GLU A 43 1.20 5.17 -15.62
C GLU A 43 0.38 4.83 -14.38
N LEU A 44 -0.09 3.60 -14.27
CA LEU A 44 -0.81 3.12 -13.07
C LEU A 44 0.10 3.07 -11.85
N VAL A 45 1.37 2.69 -12.02
CA VAL A 45 2.36 2.70 -10.94
C VAL A 45 2.57 4.13 -10.43
N TYR A 46 2.77 5.10 -11.33
CA TYR A 46 2.94 6.49 -10.95
C TYR A 46 1.68 7.07 -10.30
N LEU A 47 0.52 6.77 -10.85
CA LEU A 47 -0.75 7.21 -10.26
C LEU A 47 -0.92 6.65 -8.85
N SER A 48 -0.62 5.37 -8.64
CA SER A 48 -0.66 4.76 -7.31
C SER A 48 0.28 5.48 -6.34
N GLY A 49 1.49 5.80 -6.79
CA GLY A 49 2.46 6.53 -5.98
C GLY A 49 1.96 7.91 -5.56
N VAL A 50 1.38 8.66 -6.47
CA VAL A 50 0.78 9.97 -6.19
C VAL A 50 -0.36 9.83 -5.18
N LEU A 51 -1.25 8.86 -5.38
CA LEU A 51 -2.40 8.63 -4.50
C LEU A 51 -1.95 8.19 -3.09
N GLU A 52 -0.91 7.40 -2.98
CA GLU A 52 -0.36 7.00 -1.68
C GLU A 52 0.22 8.18 -0.91
N ILE A 53 1.00 9.02 -1.58
CA ILE A 53 1.59 10.22 -0.96
C ILE A 53 0.47 11.19 -0.57
N ALA A 54 -0.44 11.48 -1.48
CA ALA A 54 -1.57 12.39 -1.23
C ALA A 54 -2.47 11.86 -0.11
N GLY A 55 -2.75 10.56 -0.10
CA GLY A 55 -3.55 9.92 0.94
C GLY A 55 -2.87 9.98 2.31
N GLY A 56 -1.56 9.74 2.35
CA GLY A 56 -0.78 9.86 3.58
C GLY A 56 -0.84 11.26 4.15
N ILE A 57 -0.59 12.27 3.33
CA ILE A 57 -0.69 13.67 3.73
C ILE A 57 -2.12 14.01 4.17
N GLY A 58 -3.11 13.53 3.43
CA GLY A 58 -4.51 13.76 3.72
C GLY A 58 -4.96 13.22 5.08
N LEU A 59 -4.34 12.15 5.57
CA LEU A 59 -4.60 11.64 6.93
C LEU A 59 -4.21 12.63 8.01
N LEU A 60 -3.21 13.47 7.76
CA LEU A 60 -2.72 14.45 8.72
C LEU A 60 -3.62 15.67 8.79
N VAL A 61 -4.39 15.97 7.75
CA VAL A 61 -5.25 17.13 7.66
C VAL A 61 -6.68 16.76 8.10
N PRO A 62 -7.22 17.36 9.18
CA PRO A 62 -8.53 16.96 9.71
C PRO A 62 -9.67 16.98 8.69
N ARG A 63 -9.69 17.96 7.78
CA ARG A 63 -10.74 18.11 6.78
C ARG A 63 -10.76 17.01 5.73
N THR A 64 -9.59 16.45 5.38
CA THR A 64 -9.45 15.45 4.31
C THR A 64 -9.25 14.04 4.84
N ARG A 65 -9.13 13.89 6.14
CA ARG A 65 -8.74 12.63 6.79
C ARG A 65 -9.63 11.44 6.41
N ARG A 66 -10.93 11.62 6.44
CA ARG A 66 -11.88 10.54 6.11
C ARG A 66 -11.81 10.15 4.64
N VAL A 67 -11.77 11.15 3.76
CA VAL A 67 -11.67 10.91 2.31
C VAL A 67 -10.33 10.24 1.99
N ALA A 68 -9.24 10.73 2.59
CA ALA A 68 -7.92 10.14 2.42
C ALA A 68 -7.90 8.68 2.88
N GLY A 69 -8.52 8.38 4.02
CA GLY A 69 -8.62 7.02 4.54
C GLY A 69 -9.36 6.09 3.58
N ILE A 70 -10.50 6.53 3.06
CA ILE A 70 -11.27 5.76 2.09
C ILE A 70 -10.44 5.52 0.83
N GLY A 71 -9.80 6.57 0.31
CA GLY A 71 -8.95 6.46 -0.88
C GLY A 71 -7.80 5.48 -0.69
N LEU A 72 -7.11 5.53 0.45
CA LEU A 72 -6.03 4.61 0.76
C LEU A 72 -6.52 3.16 0.88
N ILE A 73 -7.69 2.94 1.50
CA ILE A 73 -8.28 1.61 1.62
C ILE A 73 -8.63 1.05 0.24
N LEU A 74 -9.25 1.86 -0.61
CA LEU A 74 -9.55 1.45 -1.99
C LEU A 74 -8.30 1.11 -2.77
N LEU A 75 -7.23 1.89 -2.59
CA LEU A 75 -5.95 1.65 -3.22
C LEU A 75 -5.32 0.34 -2.73
N LEU A 76 -5.36 0.08 -1.42
CA LEU A 76 -4.85 -1.17 -0.83
C LEU A 76 -5.60 -2.38 -1.40
N VAL A 77 -6.91 -2.28 -1.53
CA VAL A 77 -7.71 -3.34 -2.14
C VAL A 77 -7.33 -3.52 -3.62
N ALA A 78 -7.12 -2.42 -4.34
CA ALA A 78 -6.78 -2.47 -5.77
C ALA A 78 -5.39 -3.07 -6.02
N VAL A 79 -4.43 -2.89 -5.11
CA VAL A 79 -3.07 -3.44 -5.27
C VAL A 79 -2.92 -4.86 -4.74
N TRP A 80 -3.94 -5.41 -4.09
CA TRP A 80 -3.88 -6.78 -3.57
C TRP A 80 -3.54 -7.81 -4.65
N PRO A 81 -4.11 -7.76 -5.87
CA PRO A 81 -3.71 -8.66 -6.95
C PRO A 81 -2.22 -8.58 -7.29
N ALA A 82 -1.62 -7.38 -7.21
CA ALA A 82 -0.18 -7.23 -7.44
C ALA A 82 0.64 -7.91 -6.34
N ASN A 83 0.20 -7.82 -5.09
CA ASN A 83 0.85 -8.52 -3.98
C ASN A 83 0.75 -10.04 -4.15
N LEU A 84 -0.39 -10.55 -4.59
CA LEU A 84 -0.55 -11.96 -4.91
C LEU A 84 0.36 -12.37 -6.08
N GLN A 85 0.43 -11.55 -7.13
CA GLN A 85 1.30 -11.81 -8.28
C GLN A 85 2.77 -11.88 -7.88
N MET A 86 3.19 -11.04 -6.94
CA MET A 86 4.56 -11.05 -6.41
C MET A 86 4.89 -12.40 -5.76
N LEU A 87 3.96 -12.94 -4.98
CA LEU A 87 4.12 -14.28 -4.39
C LEU A 87 4.21 -15.38 -5.46
N LEU A 88 3.32 -15.33 -6.45
CA LEU A 88 3.31 -16.31 -7.53
C LEU A 88 4.61 -16.25 -8.34
N ASN A 89 5.12 -15.05 -8.63
CA ASN A 89 6.39 -14.86 -9.32
C ASN A 89 7.55 -15.44 -8.51
N ALA A 90 7.56 -15.21 -7.20
CA ALA A 90 8.60 -15.72 -6.31
C ALA A 90 8.60 -17.25 -6.25
N ARG A 91 7.43 -17.87 -6.25
CA ARG A 91 7.29 -19.34 -6.28
C ARG A 91 7.77 -19.91 -7.61
N ALA A 92 7.39 -19.29 -8.72
CA ALA A 92 7.79 -19.74 -10.06
C ALA A 92 9.31 -19.59 -10.25
N ALA A 93 9.93 -18.58 -9.67
CA ALA A 93 11.38 -18.34 -9.75
C ALA A 93 12.19 -19.24 -8.81
N GLY A 94 11.54 -20.01 -7.95
CA GLY A 94 12.24 -20.90 -7.01
C GLY A 94 13.03 -20.15 -5.93
N THR A 95 12.54 -18.99 -5.49
CA THR A 95 13.19 -18.20 -4.44
C THR A 95 13.19 -18.94 -3.10
N SER A 96 13.92 -18.41 -2.10
CA SER A 96 14.01 -19.06 -0.79
C SER A 96 12.64 -19.20 -0.12
N ALA A 97 12.48 -20.23 0.70
CA ALA A 97 11.28 -20.45 1.48
C ALA A 97 10.98 -19.28 2.43
N ALA A 98 12.03 -18.67 3.00
CA ALA A 98 11.88 -17.52 3.88
C ALA A 98 11.28 -16.32 3.15
N TRP A 99 11.73 -16.05 1.93
CA TRP A 99 11.19 -14.97 1.10
C TRP A 99 9.73 -15.22 0.72
N GLN A 100 9.42 -16.44 0.30
CA GLN A 100 8.04 -16.81 -0.06
C GLN A 100 7.11 -16.71 1.14
N LEU A 101 7.55 -17.12 2.34
CA LEU A 101 6.77 -16.99 3.56
C LEU A 101 6.50 -15.52 3.89
N LEU A 102 7.50 -14.65 3.75
CA LEU A 102 7.34 -13.21 3.97
C LEU A 102 6.27 -12.62 3.03
N LEU A 103 6.32 -12.98 1.74
CA LEU A 103 5.34 -12.51 0.76
C LEU A 103 3.94 -13.06 1.04
N LEU A 104 3.85 -14.31 1.51
CA LEU A 104 2.57 -14.89 1.90
C LEU A 104 1.96 -14.14 3.09
N LEU A 105 2.78 -13.80 4.10
CA LEU A 105 2.32 -13.08 5.28
C LEU A 105 1.88 -11.64 4.96
N ARG A 106 2.40 -11.03 3.90
CA ARG A 106 1.99 -9.69 3.47
C ARG A 106 0.51 -9.64 3.07
N LEU A 107 -0.05 -10.74 2.58
CA LEU A 107 -1.45 -10.78 2.14
C LEU A 107 -2.43 -10.52 3.30
N PRO A 108 -2.36 -11.28 4.43
CA PRO A 108 -3.22 -10.96 5.57
C PRO A 108 -2.81 -9.67 6.31
N LEU A 109 -1.52 -9.30 6.31
CA LEU A 109 -1.06 -8.04 6.90
C LEU A 109 -1.73 -6.84 6.25
N GLN A 110 -2.06 -6.92 4.98
CA GLN A 110 -2.76 -5.86 4.28
C GLN A 110 -4.14 -5.59 4.89
N LEU A 111 -4.82 -6.62 5.38
CA LEU A 111 -6.09 -6.46 6.09
C LEU A 111 -5.91 -5.71 7.40
N VAL A 112 -4.82 -5.98 8.12
CA VAL A 112 -4.47 -5.24 9.34
C VAL A 112 -4.22 -3.78 9.03
N LEU A 113 -3.50 -3.51 7.94
CA LEU A 113 -3.21 -2.14 7.50
C LEU A 113 -4.50 -1.40 7.11
N ILE A 114 -5.41 -2.07 6.40
CA ILE A 114 -6.72 -1.50 6.05
C ILE A 114 -7.49 -1.13 7.31
N ALA A 115 -7.56 -2.03 8.29
CA ALA A 115 -8.24 -1.77 9.56
C ALA A 115 -7.60 -0.59 10.31
N TRP A 116 -6.29 -0.50 10.29
CA TRP A 116 -5.55 0.59 10.95
C TRP A 116 -5.82 1.94 10.28
N VAL A 117 -5.80 1.99 8.96
CA VAL A 117 -6.16 3.20 8.20
C VAL A 117 -7.60 3.61 8.50
N TRP A 118 -8.52 2.67 8.51
CA TRP A 118 -9.92 2.93 8.84
C TRP A 118 -10.06 3.59 10.20
N ARG A 119 -9.43 3.03 11.22
CA ARG A 119 -9.49 3.56 12.59
C ARG A 119 -8.83 4.93 12.70
N ALA A 120 -7.64 5.08 12.13
CA ALA A 120 -6.88 6.33 12.19
C ALA A 120 -7.58 7.47 11.46
N SER A 121 -8.28 7.18 10.36
CA SER A 121 -8.98 8.19 9.56
C SER A 121 -10.29 8.65 10.20
N ARG A 122 -10.82 7.91 11.17
CA ARG A 122 -12.11 8.22 11.82
C ARG A 122 -11.94 8.71 13.26
N SER A 123 -10.77 8.59 13.83
CA SER A 123 -10.48 9.07 15.18
C SER A 123 -10.34 10.60 15.19
N ARG A 124 -10.76 11.21 16.28
CA ARG A 124 -10.61 12.64 16.52
C ARG A 124 -9.19 13.00 16.98
#